data_8792e88ce31e34dfa77e1c530e09c769
#
_entry.id   8792e88ce31e34dfa77e1c530e09c769
#
_cell.length_a   1.000
_cell.length_b   1.000
_cell.length_c   1.000
_cell.angle_alpha   90.00
_cell.angle_beta   90.00
_cell.angle_gamma   90.00
#
_symmetry.space_group_name_H-M   'P 1'
#
loop_
_entity.id
_entity.type
_entity.pdbx_description
1 polymer ?
#
loop_
_entity_poly.entity_id
_entity_poly.type
_entity_poly.pdbx_seq_one_letter_code
_entity_poly.pdbx_strand_id
1 'polypeptide(L)'
;AAVIWTGGVSLVALMLTLLIAQPTQPIGLVVMFTILIGISCVGRAALFSLPAVILPKRALIASVGVALVVEYFAGFIPAVVNQVTVSLRLRSLLVEWMEWRKDLPIEMTLFVDEYPAPVQIVAVCILVFILLATATFILNRRQFPPSVEN
;
A
#
# COMPACT_ATOMS: atom_id res chain seq x y z
N ALA A 1 16.69 -1.45 -4.73
CA ALA A 1 16.93 -0.12 -4.12
C ALA A 1 15.71 0.37 -3.35
N ALA A 2 14.51 0.51 -3.94
CA ALA A 2 13.32 1.06 -3.27
C ALA A 2 12.90 0.27 -2.01
N VAL A 3 12.94 -1.06 -2.05
CA VAL A 3 12.60 -1.92 -0.90
C VAL A 3 13.57 -1.72 0.27
N ILE A 4 14.86 -1.54 -0.03
CA ILE A 4 15.88 -1.30 1.00
C ILE A 4 15.67 0.07 1.65
N TRP A 5 15.36 1.10 0.86
CA TRP A 5 15.08 2.44 1.37
C TRP A 5 13.81 2.48 2.22
N THR A 6 12.70 1.92 1.72
CA THR A 6 11.43 1.88 2.46
C THR A 6 11.57 1.04 3.72
N GLY A 7 12.23 -0.11 3.65
CA GLY A 7 12.52 -0.96 4.81
C GLY A 7 13.42 -0.25 5.82
N GLY A 8 14.45 0.45 5.38
CA GLY A 8 15.36 1.20 6.26
C GLY A 8 14.66 2.33 6.99
N VAL A 9 13.91 3.18 6.28
CA VAL A 9 13.14 4.28 6.89
C VAL A 9 12.09 3.74 7.87
N SER A 10 11.42 2.65 7.51
CA SER A 10 10.42 2.02 8.40
C SER A 10 11.04 1.40 9.65
N LEU A 11 12.23 0.80 9.54
CA LEU A 11 12.99 0.29 10.69
C LEU A 11 13.41 1.42 11.63
N VAL A 12 13.91 2.52 11.08
CA VAL A 12 14.29 3.70 11.89
C VAL A 12 13.06 4.29 12.59
N ALA A 13 11.93 4.44 11.89
CA ALA A 13 10.69 4.90 12.48
C ALA A 13 10.19 3.97 13.59
N LEU A 14 10.27 2.66 13.39
CA LEU A 14 9.90 1.67 14.39
C LEU A 14 10.82 1.74 15.62
N MET A 15 12.14 1.86 15.43
CA MET A 15 13.10 2.00 16.51
C MET A 15 12.84 3.29 17.33
N LEU A 16 12.58 4.41 16.66
CA LEU A 16 12.21 5.66 17.32
C LEU A 16 10.91 5.53 18.12
N THR A 17 9.89 4.88 17.55
CA THR A 17 8.62 4.65 18.23
C THR A 17 8.79 3.78 19.48
N LEU A 18 9.58 2.71 19.41
CA LEU A 18 9.87 1.85 20.54
C LEU A 18 10.63 2.60 21.65
N LEU A 19 11.52 3.51 21.28
CA LEU A 19 12.36 4.26 22.20
C LEU A 19 11.58 5.36 22.93
N ILE A 20 10.64 6.01 22.22
CA ILE A 20 9.83 7.13 22.76
C ILE A 20 8.60 6.61 23.51
N ALA A 21 7.87 5.65 22.96
CA ALA A 21 6.59 5.20 23.49
C ALA A 21 6.72 4.14 24.59
N GLN A 22 7.87 3.44 24.71
CA GLN A 22 8.12 2.36 25.66
C GLN A 22 6.89 1.44 25.84
N PRO A 23 6.38 0.82 24.78
CA PRO A 23 5.13 0.07 24.84
C PRO A 23 5.26 -1.14 25.74
N THR A 24 4.18 -1.50 26.43
CA THR A 24 4.11 -2.66 27.33
C THR A 24 4.34 -4.00 26.60
N GLN A 25 4.12 -4.04 25.28
CA GLN A 25 4.33 -5.23 24.44
C GLN A 25 5.13 -4.89 23.15
N PRO A 26 6.45 -4.69 23.25
CA PRO A 26 7.28 -4.27 22.12
C PRO A 26 7.31 -5.30 20.97
N ILE A 27 7.27 -6.59 21.27
CA ILE A 27 7.33 -7.67 20.27
C ILE A 27 6.08 -7.67 19.41
N GLY A 28 4.89 -7.56 20.00
CA GLY A 28 3.63 -7.49 19.26
C GLY A 28 3.60 -6.30 18.31
N LEU A 29 4.08 -5.15 18.74
CA LEU A 29 4.14 -3.94 17.97
C LEU A 29 5.10 -4.08 16.77
N VAL A 30 6.27 -4.68 16.96
CA VAL A 30 7.23 -4.98 15.89
C VAL A 30 6.62 -5.90 14.83
N VAL A 31 5.93 -6.96 15.24
CA VAL A 31 5.28 -7.90 14.33
C VAL A 31 4.18 -7.20 13.52
N MET A 32 3.31 -6.42 14.17
CA MET A 32 2.26 -5.65 13.50
C MET A 32 2.84 -4.72 12.43
N PHE A 33 3.83 -3.89 12.79
CA PHE A 33 4.44 -2.97 11.83
C PHE A 33 5.16 -3.69 10.70
N THR A 34 5.81 -4.82 10.96
CA THR A 34 6.46 -5.62 9.92
C THR A 34 5.43 -6.14 8.90
N ILE A 35 4.28 -6.62 9.37
CA ILE A 35 3.19 -7.07 8.50
C ILE A 35 2.62 -5.90 7.68
N LEU A 36 2.35 -4.75 8.32
CA LEU A 36 1.86 -3.55 7.64
C LEU A 36 2.80 -3.06 6.55
N ILE A 37 4.11 -3.02 6.85
CA ILE A 37 5.14 -2.64 5.87
C ILE A 37 5.17 -3.64 4.72
N GLY A 38 5.11 -4.94 5.00
CA GLY A 38 5.08 -5.99 3.99
C GLY A 38 3.88 -5.83 3.04
N ILE A 39 2.68 -5.68 3.58
CA ILE A 39 1.45 -5.46 2.81
C ILE A 39 1.56 -4.16 1.99
N SER A 40 2.08 -3.08 2.59
CA SER A 40 2.28 -1.79 1.92
C SER A 40 3.23 -1.91 0.73
N CYS A 41 4.36 -2.59 0.90
CA CYS A 41 5.33 -2.79 -0.16
C CYS A 41 4.75 -3.59 -1.33
N VAL A 42 4.05 -4.70 -1.03
CA VAL A 42 3.44 -5.55 -2.05
C VAL A 42 2.31 -4.81 -2.77
N GLY A 43 1.44 -4.11 -2.05
CA GLY A 43 0.35 -3.35 -2.63
C GLY A 43 0.84 -2.24 -3.58
N ARG A 44 1.85 -1.50 -3.15
CA ARG A 44 2.45 -0.44 -4.00
C ARG A 44 3.21 -1.00 -5.19
N ALA A 45 3.95 -2.10 -5.02
CA ALA A 45 4.62 -2.76 -6.13
C ALA A 45 3.62 -3.23 -7.19
N ALA A 46 2.49 -3.80 -6.78
CA ALA A 46 1.41 -4.19 -7.68
C ALA A 46 0.80 -2.98 -8.41
N LEU A 47 0.58 -1.87 -7.69
CA LEU A 47 0.04 -0.63 -8.26
C LEU A 47 0.99 -0.05 -9.32
N PHE A 48 2.29 -0.04 -9.07
CA PHE A 48 3.29 0.46 -10.02
C PHE A 48 3.52 -0.46 -11.21
N SER A 49 3.20 -1.74 -11.11
CA SER A 49 3.38 -2.69 -12.21
C SER A 49 2.52 -2.36 -13.44
N LEU A 50 1.29 -1.86 -13.24
CA LEU A 50 0.37 -1.52 -14.32
C LEU A 50 0.90 -0.39 -15.22
N PRO A 51 1.19 0.83 -14.71
CA PRO A 51 1.69 1.91 -15.55
C PRO A 51 3.06 1.57 -16.16
N ALA A 52 3.88 0.78 -15.50
CA ALA A 52 5.16 0.33 -16.05
C ALA A 52 4.98 -0.55 -17.30
N VAL A 53 3.96 -1.42 -17.30
CA VAL A 53 3.65 -2.26 -18.47
C VAL A 53 2.93 -1.47 -19.57
N ILE A 54 2.08 -0.52 -19.22
CA ILE A 54 1.32 0.29 -20.19
C ILE A 54 2.24 1.26 -20.93
N LEU A 55 3.14 1.94 -20.21
CA LEU A 55 4.02 2.99 -20.73
C LEU A 55 5.51 2.68 -20.47
N PRO A 56 6.10 1.64 -21.09
CA PRO A 56 7.45 1.20 -20.77
C PRO A 56 8.52 2.28 -21.00
N LYS A 57 8.34 3.15 -22.00
CA LYS A 57 9.28 4.25 -22.29
C LYS A 57 9.25 5.37 -21.24
N ARG A 58 8.17 5.50 -20.47
CA ARG A 58 7.97 6.54 -19.43
C ARG A 58 7.45 5.92 -18.12
N ALA A 59 7.84 4.69 -17.85
CA ALA A 59 7.33 3.89 -16.74
C ALA A 59 7.42 4.62 -15.40
N LEU A 60 8.54 5.28 -15.13
CA LEU A 60 8.77 5.99 -13.86
C LEU A 60 7.81 7.18 -13.70
N ILE A 61 7.69 8.03 -14.73
CA ILE A 61 6.80 9.20 -14.68
C ILE A 61 5.34 8.76 -14.55
N ALA A 62 4.94 7.74 -15.33
CA ALA A 62 3.60 7.21 -15.29
C ALA A 62 3.28 6.57 -13.92
N SER A 63 4.21 5.84 -13.33
CA SER A 63 4.04 5.21 -12.01
C SER A 63 3.91 6.24 -10.90
N VAL A 64 4.74 7.29 -10.93
CA VAL A 64 4.65 8.40 -9.96
C VAL A 64 3.34 9.16 -10.13
N GLY A 65 2.92 9.44 -11.36
CA GLY A 65 1.63 10.10 -11.63
C GLY A 65 0.44 9.30 -11.13
N VAL A 66 0.40 8.00 -11.40
CA VAL A 66 -0.67 7.11 -10.90
C VAL A 66 -0.65 7.03 -9.37
N ALA A 67 0.53 6.94 -8.75
CA ALA A 67 0.64 6.93 -7.30
C ALA A 67 0.11 8.22 -6.67
N LEU A 68 0.46 9.39 -7.22
CA LEU A 68 -0.06 10.66 -6.75
C LEU A 68 -1.58 10.74 -6.88
N VAL A 69 -2.14 10.32 -8.01
CA VAL A 69 -3.59 10.37 -8.22
C VAL A 69 -4.33 9.36 -7.33
N VAL A 70 -3.89 8.11 -7.29
CA VAL A 70 -4.62 7.04 -6.59
C VAL A 70 -4.39 7.11 -5.08
N GLU A 71 -3.15 7.28 -4.63
CA GLU A 71 -2.81 7.22 -3.20
C GLU A 71 -3.01 8.57 -2.50
N TYR A 72 -2.77 9.68 -3.20
CA TYR A 72 -2.82 11.00 -2.58
C TYR A 72 -4.18 11.66 -2.79
N PHE A 73 -4.62 11.84 -4.03
CA PHE A 73 -5.91 12.51 -4.28
C PHE A 73 -7.12 11.64 -3.92
N ALA A 74 -7.14 10.36 -4.30
CA ALA A 74 -8.26 9.49 -3.95
C ALA A 74 -8.35 9.24 -2.43
N GLY A 75 -7.22 9.26 -1.72
CA GLY A 75 -7.17 9.11 -0.27
C GLY A 75 -7.83 10.26 0.50
N PHE A 76 -8.01 11.44 -0.12
CA PHE A 76 -8.69 12.58 0.50
C PHE A 76 -10.20 12.62 0.21
N ILE A 77 -10.69 11.83 -0.71
CA ILE A 77 -12.12 11.80 -1.04
C ILE A 77 -12.78 10.71 -0.20
N PRO A 78 -13.64 11.07 0.78
CA PRO A 78 -14.40 10.11 1.57
C PRO A 78 -15.52 9.52 0.72
N ALA A 79 -15.19 8.68 -0.23
CA ALA A 79 -16.12 8.05 -1.13
C ALA A 79 -15.72 6.58 -1.37
N VAL A 80 -16.59 5.85 -2.06
CA VAL A 80 -16.34 4.44 -2.47
C VAL A 80 -14.99 4.25 -3.18
N VAL A 81 -14.49 5.30 -3.86
CA VAL A 81 -13.17 5.30 -4.52
C VAL A 81 -12.02 5.08 -3.52
N ASN A 82 -12.13 5.64 -2.32
CA ASN A 82 -11.10 5.47 -1.30
C ASN A 82 -11.02 4.01 -0.80
N GLN A 83 -12.12 3.26 -0.84
CA GLN A 83 -12.15 1.84 -0.43
C GLN A 83 -11.27 0.93 -1.28
N VAL A 84 -10.90 1.37 -2.49
CA VAL A 84 -10.02 0.63 -3.39
C VAL A 84 -8.54 0.98 -3.15
N THR A 85 -8.24 1.98 -2.32
CA THR A 85 -6.86 2.38 -2.06
C THR A 85 -6.18 1.48 -1.02
N VAL A 86 -4.90 1.18 -1.24
CA VAL A 86 -4.08 0.44 -0.28
C VAL A 86 -3.94 1.24 1.02
N SER A 87 -3.85 2.56 0.93
CA SER A 87 -3.70 3.46 2.07
C SER A 87 -4.84 3.39 3.05
N LEU A 88 -6.11 3.35 2.57
CA LEU A 88 -7.27 3.22 3.46
C LEU A 88 -7.21 1.89 4.23
N ARG A 89 -6.94 0.80 3.53
CA ARG A 89 -6.87 -0.54 4.13
C ARG A 89 -5.79 -0.64 5.21
N LEU A 90 -4.63 -0.03 4.95
CA LEU A 90 -3.54 0.00 5.93
C LEU A 90 -3.89 0.86 7.16
N ARG A 91 -4.55 2.01 6.96
CA ARG A 91 -5.02 2.84 8.08
C ARG A 91 -6.04 2.10 8.93
N SER A 92 -7.01 1.45 8.30
CA SER A 92 -8.05 0.67 8.99
C SER A 92 -7.46 -0.49 9.80
N LEU A 93 -6.50 -1.22 9.23
CA LEU A 93 -5.75 -2.26 9.93
C LEU A 93 -4.99 -1.71 11.14
N LEU A 94 -4.31 -0.57 10.99
CA LEU A 94 -3.57 0.06 12.07
C LEU A 94 -4.49 0.47 13.21
N VAL A 95 -5.60 1.15 12.90
CA VAL A 95 -6.58 1.60 13.89
C VAL A 95 -7.21 0.43 14.63
N GLU A 96 -7.50 -0.68 13.93
CA GLU A 96 -8.07 -1.87 14.56
C GLU A 96 -7.06 -2.58 15.47
N TRP A 97 -5.83 -2.78 15.02
CA TRP A 97 -4.81 -3.46 15.80
C TRP A 97 -4.33 -2.67 17.02
N MET A 98 -4.37 -1.33 16.93
CA MET A 98 -4.04 -0.45 18.05
C MET A 98 -5.22 -0.14 18.97
N GLU A 99 -6.41 -0.67 18.65
CA GLU A 99 -7.66 -0.42 19.40
C GLU A 99 -8.04 1.06 19.52
N TRP A 100 -7.53 1.92 18.62
CA TRP A 100 -7.75 3.36 18.66
C TRP A 100 -9.15 3.78 18.19
N ARG A 101 -9.97 2.86 17.74
CA ARG A 101 -11.33 3.16 17.24
C ARG A 101 -12.17 3.94 18.22
N LYS A 102 -11.99 3.73 19.53
CA LYS A 102 -12.76 4.40 20.58
C LYS A 102 -12.34 5.85 20.80
N ASP A 103 -11.10 6.18 20.47
CA ASP A 103 -10.49 7.49 20.71
C ASP A 103 -10.45 8.36 19.46
N LEU A 104 -10.94 7.84 18.30
CA LEU A 104 -10.94 8.57 17.05
C LEU A 104 -12.02 9.67 17.04
N PRO A 105 -11.66 10.92 16.66
CA PRO A 105 -12.63 11.96 16.37
C PRO A 105 -13.60 11.52 15.27
N ILE A 106 -14.87 11.95 15.37
CA ILE A 106 -15.94 11.60 14.40
C ILE A 106 -15.50 11.92 12.95
N GLU A 107 -14.77 13.02 12.78
CA GLU A 107 -14.26 13.46 11.47
C GLU A 107 -13.27 12.45 10.85
N MET A 108 -12.49 11.74 11.67
CA MET A 108 -11.54 10.74 11.21
C MET A 108 -12.15 9.37 10.95
N THR A 109 -13.33 9.08 11.48
CA THR A 109 -14.03 7.81 11.21
C THR A 109 -14.39 7.65 9.73
N LEU A 110 -14.58 8.75 8.99
CA LEU A 110 -14.82 8.76 7.55
C LEU A 110 -13.64 8.23 6.73
N PHE A 111 -12.43 8.25 7.29
CA PHE A 111 -11.19 7.79 6.64
C PHE A 111 -10.71 6.42 7.12
N VAL A 112 -11.54 5.72 7.88
CA VAL A 112 -11.26 4.38 8.42
C VAL A 112 -12.45 3.49 8.11
N ASP A 113 -12.16 2.30 7.58
CA ASP A 113 -13.21 1.32 7.26
C ASP A 113 -13.62 0.54 8.51
N GLU A 114 -14.90 0.15 8.60
CA GLU A 114 -15.46 -0.56 9.77
C GLU A 114 -15.23 -2.08 9.74
N TYR A 115 -14.70 -2.60 8.64
CA TYR A 115 -14.50 -4.04 8.48
C TYR A 115 -13.36 -4.58 9.34
N PRO A 116 -13.49 -5.81 9.87
CA PRO A 116 -12.47 -6.45 10.72
C PRO A 116 -11.16 -6.74 9.94
N ALA A 117 -10.04 -6.80 10.66
CA ALA A 117 -8.69 -6.98 10.10
C ALA A 117 -8.56 -8.08 9.03
N PRO A 118 -9.13 -9.31 9.21
CA PRO A 118 -9.00 -10.34 8.19
C PRO A 118 -9.67 -9.94 6.87
N VAL A 119 -10.78 -9.22 6.90
CA VAL A 119 -11.45 -8.72 5.69
C VAL A 119 -10.58 -7.69 4.97
N GLN A 120 -9.91 -6.80 5.71
CA GLN A 120 -9.01 -5.81 5.15
C GLN A 120 -7.81 -6.48 4.45
N ILE A 121 -7.22 -7.51 5.07
CA ILE A 121 -6.10 -8.26 4.50
C ILE A 121 -6.54 -8.97 3.21
N VAL A 122 -7.68 -9.67 3.24
CA VAL A 122 -8.23 -10.35 2.06
C VAL A 122 -8.52 -9.36 0.93
N ALA A 123 -9.09 -8.19 1.25
CA ALA A 123 -9.35 -7.15 0.25
C ALA A 123 -8.07 -6.65 -0.42
N VAL A 124 -7.00 -6.43 0.35
CA VAL A 124 -5.69 -6.05 -0.23
C VAL A 124 -5.12 -7.17 -1.09
N CYS A 125 -5.19 -8.42 -0.65
CA CYS A 125 -4.74 -9.58 -1.43
C CYS A 125 -5.48 -9.69 -2.77
N ILE A 126 -6.80 -9.51 -2.77
CA ILE A 126 -7.61 -9.52 -3.98
C ILE A 126 -7.21 -8.36 -4.91
N LEU A 127 -7.04 -7.16 -4.37
CA LEU A 127 -6.61 -5.98 -5.13
C LEU A 127 -5.25 -6.22 -5.79
N VAL A 128 -4.27 -6.70 -5.03
CA VAL A 128 -2.93 -7.06 -5.53
C VAL A 128 -3.02 -8.10 -6.63
N PHE A 129 -3.81 -9.15 -6.42
CA PHE A 129 -3.99 -10.21 -7.41
C PHE A 129 -4.58 -9.68 -8.71
N ILE A 130 -5.63 -8.84 -8.64
CA ILE A 130 -6.25 -8.23 -9.83
C ILE A 130 -5.25 -7.36 -10.58
N LEU A 131 -4.48 -6.52 -9.88
CA LEU A 131 -3.49 -5.64 -10.47
C LEU A 131 -2.39 -6.43 -11.18
N LEU A 132 -1.85 -7.45 -10.54
CA LEU A 132 -0.79 -8.30 -11.11
C LEU A 132 -1.31 -9.16 -12.26
N ALA A 133 -2.50 -9.73 -12.14
CA ALA A 133 -3.12 -10.50 -13.22
C ALA A 133 -3.36 -9.64 -14.46
N THR A 134 -3.85 -8.40 -14.26
CA THR A 134 -4.05 -7.43 -15.34
C THR A 134 -2.72 -7.03 -15.99
N ALA A 135 -1.69 -6.74 -15.18
CA ALA A 135 -0.37 -6.41 -15.69
C ALA A 135 0.23 -7.57 -16.52
N THR A 136 0.13 -8.80 -16.00
CA THR A 136 0.61 -10.01 -16.71
C THR A 136 -0.17 -10.26 -17.99
N PHE A 137 -1.49 -10.08 -17.97
CA PHE A 137 -2.33 -10.23 -19.17
C PHE A 137 -1.93 -9.23 -20.25
N ILE A 138 -1.72 -7.94 -19.90
CA ILE A 138 -1.27 -6.92 -20.85
C ILE A 138 0.12 -7.26 -21.38
N LEU A 139 1.03 -7.72 -20.52
CA LEU A 139 2.38 -8.11 -20.90
C LEU A 139 2.37 -9.26 -21.92
N ASN A 140 1.55 -10.29 -21.70
CA ASN A 140 1.42 -11.44 -22.59
C ASN A 140 0.81 -11.06 -23.94
N ARG A 141 -0.05 -10.03 -23.97
CA ARG A 141 -0.65 -9.53 -25.23
C ARG A 141 0.27 -8.60 -26.01
N ARG A 142 1.25 -7.98 -25.36
CA ARG A 142 2.25 -7.14 -26.00
C ARG A 142 3.40 -8.02 -26.50
N GLN A 143 3.42 -8.27 -27.81
CA GLN A 143 4.62 -8.77 -28.47
C GLN A 143 5.63 -7.60 -28.49
N PHE A 144 6.63 -7.65 -27.60
CA PHE A 144 7.74 -6.72 -27.69
C PHE A 144 8.57 -7.13 -28.91
N PRO A 145 8.70 -6.31 -29.98
CA PRO A 145 9.61 -6.61 -31.04
C PRO A 145 11.02 -6.73 -30.47
N PRO A 146 11.83 -7.72 -30.89
CA PRO A 146 13.19 -7.83 -30.44
C PRO A 146 13.90 -6.50 -30.75
N SER A 147 14.61 -5.96 -29.77
CA SER A 147 15.45 -4.77 -29.98
C SER A 147 16.47 -5.13 -31.04
N VAL A 148 16.33 -4.59 -32.23
CA VAL A 148 17.39 -4.63 -33.25
C VAL A 148 18.47 -3.72 -32.68
N GLU A 149 19.49 -4.34 -32.06
CA GLU A 149 20.74 -3.66 -31.73
C GLU A 149 21.42 -3.31 -33.06
N ASN A 150 21.38 -2.02 -33.42
CA ASN A 150 22.26 -1.45 -34.40
C ASN A 150 23.43 -0.79 -33.69
#